data_142238c8d3ebdd762bb94fa454f2739b
#
_entry.id   142238c8d3ebdd762bb94fa454f2739b
#
_cell.length_a   1.000
_cell.length_b   1.000
_cell.length_c   1.000
_cell.angle_alpha   90.00
_cell.angle_beta   90.00
_cell.angle_gamma   90.00
#
_symmetry.space_group_name_H-M   'P 1'
#
loop_
_entity.id
_entity.type
_entity.pdbx_description
1 polymer ?
#
loop_
_entity_poly.entity_id
_entity_poly.type
_entity_poly.pdbx_seq_one_letter_code
_entity_poly.pdbx_strand_id
1 'polypeptide(L)'
;ETQSAPLRDLLKTMLKKSDNMIADTVFRTIGHHYFNVPGTWRAGSDAVRRILRQKANIDLGNSIQVDGSGLSRHDLIAPATMMEVLQYIAQNDQQLNFISMLPLAGYDGTLRYRGGLHEAGVDGKVSAKTGSLSGVYNLAGFITTASGQRVAFVQFLSGYAVPPEDKKIRRVPLVRFESRLYKDLYQNN
;
A
#
# COMPACT_ATOMS: atom_id res chain seq x y z
N GLU A 1 33.61 1.78 -8.96
CA GLU A 1 32.44 1.62 -8.07
C GLU A 1 31.19 2.01 -8.83
N THR A 2 30.18 1.15 -8.80
CA THR A 2 28.87 1.44 -9.39
C THR A 2 27.97 1.93 -8.26
N GLN A 3 27.47 3.16 -8.36
CA GLN A 3 26.50 3.69 -7.42
C GLN A 3 25.07 3.41 -7.90
N SER A 4 24.19 3.00 -6.98
CA SER A 4 22.76 2.90 -7.25
C SER A 4 22.11 4.29 -7.33
N ALA A 5 20.88 4.35 -7.87
CA ALA A 5 20.07 5.55 -7.75
C ALA A 5 19.81 5.89 -6.25
N PRO A 6 19.57 7.15 -5.91
CA PRO A 6 19.23 7.54 -4.55
C PRO A 6 18.06 6.71 -4.00
N LEU A 7 18.12 6.36 -2.71
CA LEU A 7 17.09 5.53 -2.06
C LEU A 7 15.66 6.07 -2.29
N ARG A 8 15.50 7.40 -2.25
CA ARG A 8 14.21 8.05 -2.50
C ARG A 8 13.64 7.72 -3.87
N ASP A 9 14.48 7.69 -4.91
CA ASP A 9 14.03 7.40 -6.29
C ASP A 9 13.68 5.92 -6.45
N LEU A 10 14.43 5.05 -5.78
CA LEU A 10 14.10 3.62 -5.69
C LEU A 10 12.75 3.40 -4.98
N LEU A 11 12.51 4.07 -3.85
CA LEU A 11 11.25 3.99 -3.12
C LEU A 11 10.08 4.53 -3.94
N LYS A 12 10.26 5.67 -4.63
CA LYS A 12 9.25 6.22 -5.53
C LYS A 12 8.92 5.25 -6.66
N THR A 13 9.93 4.65 -7.28
CA THR A 13 9.74 3.64 -8.33
C THR A 13 9.00 2.42 -7.79
N MET A 14 9.41 1.90 -6.64
CA MET A 14 8.80 0.79 -5.94
C MET A 14 7.31 1.03 -5.68
N LEU A 15 6.97 2.20 -5.16
CA LEU A 15 5.59 2.55 -4.82
C LEU A 15 4.72 2.79 -6.07
N LYS A 16 5.21 3.57 -7.03
CA LYS A 16 4.46 3.91 -8.27
C LYS A 16 4.24 2.71 -9.16
N LYS A 17 5.26 1.89 -9.38
CA LYS A 17 5.20 0.72 -10.27
C LYS A 17 4.84 -0.58 -9.57
N SER A 18 4.80 -0.57 -8.22
CA SER A 18 4.65 -1.79 -7.42
C SER A 18 5.75 -2.82 -7.74
N ASP A 19 7.02 -2.35 -7.72
CA ASP A 19 8.18 -3.17 -8.04
C ASP A 19 8.53 -4.08 -6.86
N ASN A 20 8.29 -5.37 -7.05
CA ASN A 20 8.48 -6.39 -6.01
C ASN A 20 9.96 -6.62 -5.70
N MET A 21 10.84 -6.55 -6.71
CA MET A 21 12.27 -6.79 -6.52
C MET A 21 12.89 -5.68 -5.66
N ILE A 22 12.53 -4.42 -5.91
CA ILE A 22 12.98 -3.30 -5.08
C ILE A 22 12.44 -3.45 -3.66
N ALA A 23 11.16 -3.80 -3.49
CA ALA A 23 10.54 -3.98 -2.18
C ALA A 23 11.25 -5.06 -1.35
N ASP A 24 11.51 -6.22 -1.94
CA ASP A 24 12.20 -7.33 -1.30
C ASP A 24 13.67 -7.00 -0.98
N THR A 25 14.33 -6.27 -1.87
CA THR A 25 15.71 -5.83 -1.65
C THR A 25 15.78 -4.83 -0.49
N VAL A 26 14.89 -3.83 -0.47
CA VAL A 26 14.82 -2.85 0.63
C VAL A 26 14.51 -3.54 1.95
N PHE A 27 13.57 -4.46 1.97
CA PHE A 27 13.19 -5.21 3.17
C PHE A 27 14.38 -5.97 3.77
N ARG A 28 15.13 -6.70 2.95
CA ARG A 28 16.33 -7.41 3.37
C ARG A 28 17.47 -6.47 3.78
N THR A 29 17.60 -5.34 3.08
CA THR A 29 18.61 -4.31 3.40
C THR A 29 18.33 -3.65 4.75
N ILE A 30 17.06 -3.41 5.10
CA ILE A 30 16.67 -2.92 6.43
C ILE A 30 17.15 -3.89 7.50
N GLY A 31 16.93 -5.21 7.31
CA GLY A 31 17.39 -6.23 8.24
C GLY A 31 18.91 -6.27 8.38
N HIS A 32 19.63 -6.19 7.26
CA HIS A 32 21.09 -6.12 7.25
C HIS A 32 21.61 -4.91 8.03
N HIS A 33 21.07 -3.74 7.72
CA HIS A 33 21.53 -2.48 8.32
C HIS A 33 21.21 -2.41 9.82
N TYR A 34 20.01 -2.89 10.22
CA TYR A 34 19.56 -2.80 11.62
C TYR A 34 20.33 -3.72 12.56
N PHE A 35 20.67 -4.94 12.11
CA PHE A 35 21.32 -5.95 12.94
C PHE A 35 22.80 -6.16 12.64
N ASN A 36 23.32 -5.55 11.56
CA ASN A 36 24.68 -5.79 11.04
C ASN A 36 24.93 -7.29 10.74
N VAL A 37 23.96 -7.95 10.10
CA VAL A 37 24.01 -9.37 9.69
C VAL A 37 23.66 -9.50 8.20
N PRO A 38 23.88 -10.66 7.57
CA PRO A 38 23.42 -10.87 6.19
C PRO A 38 21.93 -10.56 6.04
N GLY A 39 21.56 -9.87 4.95
CA GLY A 39 20.19 -9.47 4.65
C GLY A 39 19.31 -10.67 4.32
N THR A 40 18.63 -11.21 5.32
CA THR A 40 17.67 -12.32 5.21
C THR A 40 16.24 -11.82 5.35
N TRP A 41 15.27 -12.62 4.92
CA TRP A 41 13.84 -12.36 5.13
C TRP A 41 13.49 -12.20 6.61
N ARG A 42 14.01 -13.09 7.45
CA ARG A 42 13.82 -13.04 8.88
C ARG A 42 14.37 -11.76 9.51
N ALA A 43 15.62 -11.40 9.15
CA ALA A 43 16.22 -10.15 9.65
C ALA A 43 15.40 -8.93 9.22
N GLY A 44 14.87 -8.91 7.98
CA GLY A 44 13.98 -7.84 7.49
C GLY A 44 12.70 -7.74 8.34
N SER A 45 12.00 -8.86 8.54
CA SER A 45 10.79 -8.92 9.35
C SER A 45 11.02 -8.45 10.79
N ASP A 46 12.07 -8.98 11.43
CA ASP A 46 12.42 -8.63 12.82
C ASP A 46 12.79 -7.14 12.94
N ALA A 47 13.53 -6.60 11.96
CA ALA A 47 13.91 -5.20 11.94
C ALA A 47 12.71 -4.27 11.76
N VAL A 48 11.83 -4.53 10.78
CA VAL A 48 10.61 -3.75 10.55
C VAL A 48 9.75 -3.72 11.79
N ARG A 49 9.52 -4.87 12.43
CA ARG A 49 8.75 -4.98 13.68
C ARG A 49 9.33 -4.10 14.79
N ARG A 50 10.64 -4.16 15.00
CA ARG A 50 11.32 -3.36 16.03
C ARG A 50 11.30 -1.88 15.72
N ILE A 51 11.55 -1.49 14.47
CA ILE A 51 11.54 -0.09 14.03
C ILE A 51 10.15 0.52 14.25
N LEU A 52 9.08 -0.15 13.81
CA LEU A 52 7.71 0.35 13.98
C LEU A 52 7.35 0.50 15.45
N ARG A 53 7.72 -0.47 16.29
CA ARG A 53 7.48 -0.37 17.74
C ARG A 53 8.27 0.79 18.38
N GLN A 54 9.55 0.94 18.05
CA GLN A 54 10.43 1.93 18.67
C GLN A 54 10.21 3.36 18.17
N LYS A 55 9.95 3.51 16.86
CA LYS A 55 9.87 4.83 16.21
C LYS A 55 8.45 5.34 16.04
N ALA A 56 7.49 4.45 15.91
CA ALA A 56 6.10 4.80 15.64
C ALA A 56 5.14 4.38 16.78
N ASN A 57 5.62 3.65 17.78
CA ASN A 57 4.81 3.02 18.83
C ASN A 57 3.71 2.10 18.25
N ILE A 58 3.99 1.46 17.11
CA ILE A 58 3.08 0.52 16.45
C ILE A 58 3.52 -0.91 16.78
N ASP A 59 2.63 -1.67 17.40
CA ASP A 59 2.84 -3.09 17.64
C ASP A 59 2.18 -3.91 16.53
N LEU A 60 2.99 -4.61 15.74
CA LEU A 60 2.48 -5.49 14.69
C LEU A 60 1.72 -6.72 15.23
N GLY A 61 1.76 -6.97 16.54
CA GLY A 61 1.01 -8.05 17.18
C GLY A 61 1.22 -9.40 16.49
N ASN A 62 0.11 -10.02 16.07
CA ASN A 62 0.09 -11.30 15.34
C ASN A 62 0.27 -11.14 13.81
N SER A 63 0.64 -9.95 13.32
CA SER A 63 0.95 -9.79 11.89
C SER A 63 2.15 -10.64 11.50
N ILE A 64 2.11 -11.21 10.32
CA ILE A 64 3.19 -12.03 9.75
C ILE A 64 3.69 -11.31 8.50
N GLN A 65 5.00 -11.09 8.44
CA GLN A 65 5.68 -10.54 7.27
C GLN A 65 6.77 -11.53 6.84
N VAL A 66 6.55 -12.19 5.73
CA VAL A 66 7.46 -13.19 5.16
C VAL A 66 8.37 -12.56 4.12
N ASP A 67 7.85 -11.58 3.37
CA ASP A 67 8.60 -10.85 2.36
C ASP A 67 8.34 -9.34 2.44
N GLY A 68 8.99 -8.57 1.57
CA GLY A 68 8.81 -7.11 1.46
C GLY A 68 7.82 -6.71 0.39
N SER A 69 7.54 -7.60 -0.56
CA SER A 69 6.69 -7.33 -1.72
C SER A 69 5.20 -7.61 -1.48
N GLY A 70 4.87 -8.45 -0.50
CA GLY A 70 3.51 -8.91 -0.25
C GLY A 70 3.05 -9.98 -1.23
N LEU A 71 3.96 -10.66 -1.96
CA LEU A 71 3.62 -11.78 -2.83
C LEU A 71 3.33 -13.06 -2.06
N SER A 72 3.91 -13.20 -0.89
CA SER A 72 3.66 -14.35 -0.02
C SER A 72 2.21 -14.35 0.48
N ARG A 73 1.52 -15.48 0.30
CA ARG A 73 0.18 -15.67 0.89
C ARG A 73 0.22 -15.92 2.40
N HIS A 74 1.40 -16.01 2.96
CA HIS A 74 1.63 -16.12 4.40
C HIS A 74 1.77 -14.74 5.06
N ASP A 75 1.83 -13.65 4.29
CA ASP A 75 1.77 -12.31 4.85
C ASP A 75 0.38 -12.03 5.39
N LEU A 76 0.31 -11.68 6.66
CA LEU A 76 -0.94 -11.39 7.35
C LEU A 76 -0.82 -10.08 8.12
N ILE A 77 -1.72 -9.16 7.86
CA ILE A 77 -1.83 -7.89 8.59
C ILE A 77 -3.30 -7.50 8.76
N ALA A 78 -3.65 -7.04 9.95
CA ALA A 78 -4.98 -6.53 10.22
C ALA A 78 -5.17 -5.14 9.59
N PRO A 79 -6.38 -4.80 9.07
CA PRO A 79 -6.70 -3.45 8.60
C PRO A 79 -6.40 -2.36 9.64
N ALA A 80 -6.68 -2.62 10.91
CA ALA A 80 -6.40 -1.70 12.01
C ALA A 80 -4.91 -1.38 12.13
N THR A 81 -4.04 -2.39 12.08
CA THR A 81 -2.59 -2.21 12.12
C THR A 81 -2.09 -1.41 10.91
N MET A 82 -2.63 -1.67 9.71
CA MET A 82 -2.31 -0.85 8.53
C MET A 82 -2.79 0.59 8.70
N MET A 83 -3.93 0.82 9.35
CA MET A 83 -4.42 2.16 9.64
C MET A 83 -3.48 2.92 10.58
N GLU A 84 -2.93 2.27 11.61
CA GLU A 84 -1.93 2.89 12.50
C GLU A 84 -0.68 3.32 11.73
N VAL A 85 -0.22 2.50 10.77
CA VAL A 85 0.91 2.85 9.88
C VAL A 85 0.58 4.08 9.03
N LEU A 86 -0.62 4.14 8.43
CA LEU A 86 -1.05 5.29 7.63
C LEU A 86 -1.18 6.56 8.48
N GLN A 87 -1.68 6.46 9.70
CA GLN A 87 -1.77 7.59 10.64
C GLN A 87 -0.38 8.13 10.99
N TYR A 88 0.58 7.24 11.27
CA TYR A 88 1.96 7.63 11.51
C TYR A 88 2.57 8.34 10.28
N ILE A 89 2.35 7.82 9.08
CA ILE A 89 2.79 8.46 7.83
C ILE A 89 2.18 9.86 7.71
N ALA A 90 0.87 10.01 7.91
CA ALA A 90 0.18 11.30 7.80
C ALA A 90 0.74 12.35 8.77
N GLN A 91 1.00 11.95 10.02
CA GLN A 91 1.56 12.84 11.06
C GLN A 91 2.99 13.29 10.75
N ASN A 92 3.76 12.49 10.02
CA ASN A 92 5.18 12.73 9.74
C ASN A 92 5.46 13.07 8.26
N ASP A 93 4.44 13.27 7.42
CA ASP A 93 4.62 13.41 5.96
C ASP A 93 5.39 14.66 5.55
N GLN A 94 5.41 15.71 6.36
CA GLN A 94 6.27 16.88 6.12
C GLN A 94 7.76 16.51 6.04
N GLN A 95 8.19 15.52 6.82
CA GLN A 95 9.56 15.03 6.80
C GLN A 95 9.75 13.88 5.81
N LEU A 96 8.80 12.94 5.79
CA LEU A 96 8.86 11.73 4.97
C LEU A 96 8.61 12.02 3.50
N ASN A 97 7.70 12.94 3.20
CA ASN A 97 7.16 13.22 1.87
C ASN A 97 6.74 11.91 1.15
N PHE A 98 6.16 10.99 1.93
CA PHE A 98 5.81 9.64 1.50
C PHE A 98 4.56 9.63 0.61
N ILE A 99 3.55 10.44 0.98
CA ILE A 99 2.26 10.47 0.28
C ILE A 99 2.44 10.86 -1.19
N SER A 100 3.38 11.77 -1.50
CA SER A 100 3.70 12.18 -2.88
C SER A 100 4.32 11.05 -3.72
N MET A 101 4.89 10.03 -3.08
CA MET A 101 5.47 8.87 -3.76
C MET A 101 4.43 7.78 -4.07
N LEU A 102 3.24 7.83 -3.44
CA LEU A 102 2.16 6.90 -3.74
C LEU A 102 1.57 7.15 -5.14
N PRO A 103 1.06 6.11 -5.83
CA PRO A 103 0.24 6.29 -7.02
C PRO A 103 -0.90 7.27 -6.80
N LEU A 104 -1.15 8.15 -7.78
CA LEU A 104 -2.24 9.12 -7.76
C LEU A 104 -3.32 8.71 -8.77
N ALA A 105 -4.55 8.58 -8.30
CA ALA A 105 -5.69 8.16 -9.13
C ALA A 105 -5.85 9.07 -10.37
N GLY A 106 -6.04 8.45 -11.54
CA GLY A 106 -6.21 9.13 -12.81
C GLY A 106 -4.91 9.71 -13.42
N TYR A 107 -3.81 9.77 -12.67
CA TYR A 107 -2.58 10.44 -13.12
C TYR A 107 -1.40 9.50 -13.33
N ASP A 108 -1.05 8.68 -12.34
CA ASP A 108 0.17 7.89 -12.43
C ASP A 108 0.11 6.54 -11.71
N GLY A 109 1.18 5.76 -11.91
CA GLY A 109 1.40 4.49 -11.25
C GLY A 109 0.27 3.49 -11.48
N THR A 110 0.06 2.63 -10.50
CA THR A 110 -0.95 1.56 -10.56
C THR A 110 -2.39 2.05 -10.47
N LEU A 111 -2.60 3.33 -10.14
CA LEU A 111 -3.93 3.95 -10.05
C LEU A 111 -4.33 4.75 -11.29
N ARG A 112 -3.43 4.91 -12.27
CA ARG A 112 -3.70 5.72 -13.46
C ARG A 112 -5.00 5.32 -14.19
N TYR A 113 -5.28 4.03 -14.26
CA TYR A 113 -6.43 3.48 -14.99
C TYR A 113 -7.32 2.60 -14.09
N ARG A 114 -7.42 2.93 -12.80
CA ARG A 114 -8.30 2.16 -11.89
C ARG A 114 -9.75 2.60 -12.05
N GLY A 115 -10.54 1.77 -12.75
CA GLY A 115 -11.91 2.09 -13.15
C GLY A 115 -12.82 2.49 -11.99
N GLY A 116 -12.74 1.84 -10.83
CA GLY A 116 -13.59 2.16 -9.68
C GLY A 116 -13.36 3.57 -9.12
N LEU A 117 -12.11 4.05 -9.11
CA LEU A 117 -11.78 5.42 -8.70
C LEU A 117 -12.20 6.45 -9.75
N HIS A 118 -11.98 6.12 -11.03
CA HIS A 118 -12.39 6.98 -12.13
C HIS A 118 -13.92 7.16 -12.16
N GLU A 119 -14.69 6.06 -12.06
CA GLU A 119 -16.16 6.12 -12.00
C GLU A 119 -16.69 6.83 -10.74
N ALA A 120 -15.92 6.80 -9.64
CA ALA A 120 -16.24 7.56 -8.43
C ALA A 120 -16.02 9.07 -8.59
N GLY A 121 -15.32 9.52 -9.65
CA GLY A 121 -14.97 10.93 -9.85
C GLY A 121 -13.89 11.45 -8.91
N VAL A 122 -13.01 10.56 -8.41
CA VAL A 122 -11.96 10.90 -7.44
C VAL A 122 -10.55 10.92 -8.05
N ASP A 123 -10.44 11.14 -9.35
CA ASP A 123 -9.17 11.38 -10.04
C ASP A 123 -8.45 12.59 -9.42
N GLY A 124 -7.16 12.44 -9.13
CA GLY A 124 -6.37 13.45 -8.44
C GLY A 124 -6.67 13.62 -6.95
N LYS A 125 -7.58 12.83 -6.37
CA LYS A 125 -7.99 12.92 -4.96
C LYS A 125 -7.47 11.76 -4.10
N VAL A 126 -7.13 10.63 -4.71
CA VAL A 126 -6.70 9.42 -4.01
C VAL A 126 -5.23 9.15 -4.29
N SER A 127 -4.41 9.11 -3.23
CA SER A 127 -3.02 8.67 -3.23
C SER A 127 -2.92 7.38 -2.44
N ALA A 128 -2.69 6.23 -3.11
CA ALA A 128 -2.76 4.94 -2.43
C ALA A 128 -1.89 3.86 -3.09
N LYS A 129 -1.51 2.87 -2.28
CA LYS A 129 -0.82 1.65 -2.72
C LYS A 129 -1.81 0.53 -2.97
N THR A 130 -1.68 -0.09 -4.12
CA THR A 130 -2.45 -1.29 -4.50
C THR A 130 -1.77 -2.56 -3.99
N GLY A 131 -2.57 -3.58 -3.66
CA GLY A 131 -2.13 -4.96 -3.47
C GLY A 131 -3.08 -5.90 -4.20
N SER A 132 -2.57 -6.71 -5.12
CA SER A 132 -3.42 -7.59 -5.92
C SER A 132 -2.78 -8.95 -6.10
N LEU A 133 -3.51 -9.98 -5.66
CA LEU A 133 -3.25 -11.38 -5.95
C LEU A 133 -4.54 -12.03 -6.45
N SER A 134 -4.49 -13.30 -6.85
CA SER A 134 -5.72 -14.03 -7.19
C SER A 134 -6.67 -14.08 -6.00
N GLY A 135 -7.85 -13.49 -6.14
CA GLY A 135 -8.85 -13.39 -5.08
C GLY A 135 -8.59 -12.33 -4.00
N VAL A 136 -7.54 -11.50 -4.17
CA VAL A 136 -7.19 -10.41 -3.23
C VAL A 136 -7.10 -9.09 -3.99
N TYR A 137 -7.81 -8.07 -3.50
CA TYR A 137 -7.83 -6.73 -4.10
C TYR A 137 -7.79 -5.67 -2.99
N ASN A 138 -6.60 -5.22 -2.66
CA ASN A 138 -6.34 -4.30 -1.57
C ASN A 138 -6.02 -2.90 -2.09
N LEU A 139 -6.39 -1.89 -1.31
CA LEU A 139 -6.01 -0.51 -1.51
C LEU A 139 -5.89 0.17 -0.14
N ALA A 140 -4.76 0.83 0.10
CA ALA A 140 -4.53 1.54 1.34
C ALA A 140 -3.81 2.86 1.07
N GLY A 141 -4.26 3.95 1.69
CA GLY A 141 -3.71 5.28 1.46
C GLY A 141 -4.60 6.40 1.95
N PHE A 142 -4.68 7.46 1.16
CA PHE A 142 -5.30 8.72 1.54
C PHE A 142 -6.23 9.23 0.44
N ILE A 143 -7.34 9.83 0.85
CA ILE A 143 -8.25 10.57 -0.02
C ILE A 143 -8.40 12.00 0.49
N THR A 144 -8.35 12.98 -0.43
CA THR A 144 -8.75 14.36 -0.14
C THR A 144 -10.23 14.48 -0.47
N THR A 145 -11.05 14.71 0.54
CA THR A 145 -12.52 14.75 0.44
C THR A 145 -13.01 16.05 -0.19
N ALA A 146 -14.32 16.14 -0.46
CA ALA A 146 -14.96 17.35 -0.99
C ALA A 146 -14.81 18.54 -0.04
N SER A 147 -14.75 18.30 1.28
CA SER A 147 -14.48 19.33 2.30
C SER A 147 -13.02 19.78 2.36
N GLY A 148 -12.11 19.14 1.58
CA GLY A 148 -10.68 19.41 1.60
C GLY A 148 -9.90 18.69 2.70
N GLN A 149 -10.57 17.87 3.51
CA GLN A 149 -9.90 17.06 4.55
C GLN A 149 -9.17 15.88 3.91
N ARG A 150 -8.03 15.52 4.50
CA ARG A 150 -7.31 14.30 4.13
C ARG A 150 -7.72 13.17 5.08
N VAL A 151 -8.30 12.12 4.54
CA VAL A 151 -8.75 10.94 5.27
C VAL A 151 -7.89 9.74 4.87
N ALA A 152 -7.37 9.00 5.85
CA ALA A 152 -6.71 7.71 5.63
C ALA A 152 -7.76 6.62 5.46
N PHE A 153 -7.51 5.66 4.59
CA PHE A 153 -8.39 4.52 4.40
C PHE A 153 -7.63 3.21 4.16
N VAL A 154 -8.23 2.10 4.54
CA VAL A 154 -7.73 0.74 4.27
C VAL A 154 -8.88 -0.08 3.72
N GLN A 155 -8.71 -0.57 2.51
CA GLN A 155 -9.60 -1.54 1.85
C GLN A 155 -8.86 -2.84 1.70
N PHE A 156 -9.25 -3.88 2.43
CA PHE A 156 -8.76 -5.24 2.26
C PHE A 156 -9.91 -6.13 1.81
N LEU A 157 -9.83 -6.62 0.59
CA LEU A 157 -10.78 -7.54 0.01
C LEU A 157 -10.08 -8.87 -0.30
N SER A 158 -10.49 -9.92 0.37
CA SER A 158 -9.97 -11.28 0.19
C SER A 158 -11.09 -12.28 -0.08
N GLY A 159 -10.75 -13.41 -0.70
CA GLY A 159 -11.73 -14.43 -1.05
C GLY A 159 -12.65 -14.05 -2.22
N TYR A 160 -12.33 -12.99 -2.98
CA TYR A 160 -13.11 -12.60 -4.13
C TYR A 160 -12.94 -13.60 -5.27
N ALA A 161 -14.02 -14.29 -5.61
CA ALA A 161 -14.09 -15.23 -6.70
C ALA A 161 -15.27 -14.91 -7.60
N VAL A 162 -15.10 -15.15 -8.88
CA VAL A 162 -16.16 -15.03 -9.90
C VAL A 162 -16.29 -16.38 -10.59
N PRO A 163 -17.52 -16.89 -10.79
CA PRO A 163 -17.75 -18.13 -11.52
C PRO A 163 -17.01 -18.15 -12.88
N PRO A 164 -16.56 -19.32 -13.34
CA PRO A 164 -15.80 -19.43 -14.59
C PRO A 164 -16.52 -18.84 -15.82
N GLU A 165 -17.84 -18.98 -15.87
CA GLU A 165 -18.72 -18.45 -16.92
C GLU A 165 -18.71 -16.91 -16.96
N ASP A 166 -18.46 -16.26 -15.82
CA ASP A 166 -18.50 -14.80 -15.69
C ASP A 166 -17.13 -14.13 -15.82
N LYS A 167 -16.11 -14.85 -16.30
CA LYS A 167 -14.74 -14.32 -16.42
C LYS A 167 -14.66 -12.98 -17.16
N LYS A 168 -15.52 -12.76 -18.16
CA LYS A 168 -15.55 -11.52 -18.95
C LYS A 168 -15.99 -10.30 -18.13
N ILE A 169 -16.81 -10.51 -17.10
CA ILE A 169 -17.32 -9.45 -16.22
C ILE A 169 -16.63 -9.41 -14.86
N ARG A 170 -15.60 -10.20 -14.69
CA ARG A 170 -14.90 -10.43 -13.42
C ARG A 170 -14.62 -9.16 -12.60
N ARG A 171 -14.28 -8.07 -13.26
CA ARG A 171 -13.94 -6.81 -12.57
C ARG A 171 -15.14 -5.90 -12.36
N VAL A 172 -16.26 -6.14 -13.00
CA VAL A 172 -17.43 -5.24 -12.92
C VAL A 172 -17.97 -5.09 -11.49
N PRO A 173 -18.15 -6.18 -10.70
CA PRO A 173 -18.60 -6.03 -9.31
C PRO A 173 -17.61 -5.25 -8.44
N LEU A 174 -16.30 -5.48 -8.63
CA LEU A 174 -15.25 -4.77 -7.89
C LEU A 174 -15.25 -3.28 -8.23
N VAL A 175 -15.32 -2.94 -9.51
CA VAL A 175 -15.39 -1.54 -9.98
C VAL A 175 -16.61 -0.83 -9.40
N ARG A 176 -17.79 -1.46 -9.43
CA ARG A 176 -19.01 -0.91 -8.85
C ARG A 176 -18.92 -0.72 -7.33
N PHE A 177 -18.32 -1.68 -6.63
CA PHE A 177 -18.09 -1.57 -5.18
C PHE A 177 -17.18 -0.38 -4.87
N GLU A 178 -16.02 -0.29 -5.53
CA GLU A 178 -15.08 0.80 -5.33
C GLU A 178 -15.66 2.16 -5.71
N SER A 179 -16.38 2.23 -6.83
CA SER A 179 -17.03 3.47 -7.28
C SER A 179 -17.98 4.03 -6.21
N ARG A 180 -18.82 3.19 -5.61
CA ARG A 180 -19.75 3.59 -4.54
C ARG A 180 -18.98 4.00 -3.28
N LEU A 181 -18.05 3.16 -2.83
CA LEU A 181 -17.28 3.40 -1.61
C LEU A 181 -16.51 4.72 -1.68
N TYR A 182 -15.74 4.95 -2.75
CA TYR A 182 -14.89 6.13 -2.85
C TYR A 182 -15.68 7.41 -3.16
N LYS A 183 -16.82 7.30 -3.85
CA LYS A 183 -17.74 8.42 -4.00
C LYS A 183 -18.32 8.84 -2.65
N ASP A 184 -18.74 7.88 -1.83
CA ASP A 184 -19.27 8.14 -0.50
C ASP A 184 -18.23 8.75 0.43
N LEU A 185 -17.01 8.16 0.48
CA LEU A 185 -15.88 8.72 1.24
C LEU A 185 -15.53 10.16 0.81
N TYR A 186 -15.62 10.46 -0.48
CA TYR A 186 -15.32 11.79 -0.99
C TYR A 186 -16.37 12.82 -0.61
N GLN A 187 -17.65 12.46 -0.67
CA GLN A 187 -18.77 13.38 -0.52
C GLN A 187 -19.19 13.61 0.95
N ASN A 188 -19.05 12.60 1.80
CA ASN A 188 -19.63 12.57 3.14
C ASN A 188 -18.61 12.73 4.29
N ASN A 189 -17.41 13.24 3.98
CA ASN A 189 -16.37 13.54 4.98
C ASN A 189 -15.77 14.93 4.83
#